data_1cf8751d43167f9752a8ced3f1719193
#
_entry.id   1cf8751d43167f9752a8ced3f1719193
#
_cell.length_a   1.000
_cell.length_b   1.000
_cell.length_c   1.000
_cell.angle_alpha   90.00
_cell.angle_beta   90.00
_cell.angle_gamma   90.00
#
_symmetry.space_group_name_H-M   'P 1'
#
loop_
_entity.id
_entity.type
_entity.pdbx_description
1 polymer ?
#
loop_
_entity_poly.entity_id
_entity_poly.type
_entity_poly.pdbx_seq_one_letter_code
_entity_poly.pdbx_strand_id
1 'polypeptide(L)'
;TVEDPVEYNLRGVNQIPVDHQVGMTFERGLRSILRHDPDVVMIGEIRDLETAQAAVQASLTGHLVLSTLHTNDACSAPMRLMDMGIEPYLVSSTLIASMAQRLVRKLCNECKEAYEPNPKTLPADLILSPSERLYRAVGCDACRQTGYKGRSGVYELMLMDEDIAELITHRKPTYEIVEA
;
A
#
# COMPACT_ATOMS: atom_id res chain seq x y z
N THR A 1 -1.99 14.30 -10.85
CA THR A 1 -2.71 13.46 -9.86
C THR A 1 -4.20 13.84 -9.80
N VAL A 2 -5.05 12.93 -9.31
CA VAL A 2 -6.45 13.20 -8.90
C VAL A 2 -6.58 12.79 -7.44
N GLU A 3 -7.01 13.70 -6.55
CA GLU A 3 -6.97 13.52 -5.10
C GLU A 3 -8.26 14.00 -4.41
N ASP A 4 -8.64 13.40 -3.28
CA ASP A 4 -9.84 13.74 -2.49
C ASP A 4 -9.54 13.76 -0.98
N PRO A 5 -9.16 14.91 -0.42
CA PRO A 5 -8.68 16.14 -1.06
C PRO A 5 -7.19 16.09 -1.44
N VAL A 6 -6.68 17.17 -2.03
CA VAL A 6 -5.23 17.40 -2.13
C VAL A 6 -4.69 17.73 -0.74
N GLU A 7 -3.88 16.82 -0.16
CA GLU A 7 -3.35 16.99 1.20
C GLU A 7 -2.11 17.88 1.24
N TYR A 8 -1.23 17.76 0.25
CA TYR A 8 0.01 18.51 0.15
C TYR A 8 0.21 19.05 -1.26
N ASN A 9 0.54 20.32 -1.39
CA ASN A 9 0.91 20.90 -2.68
C ASN A 9 2.32 20.43 -3.07
N LEU A 10 2.41 19.63 -4.12
CA LEU A 10 3.67 19.09 -4.64
C LEU A 10 4.16 19.95 -5.80
N ARG A 11 5.38 20.49 -5.67
CA ARG A 11 5.98 21.31 -6.71
C ARG A 11 6.31 20.45 -7.94
N GLY A 12 5.84 20.88 -9.12
CA GLY A 12 6.07 20.16 -10.38
C GLY A 12 5.06 19.04 -10.66
N VAL A 13 4.02 18.91 -9.84
CA VAL A 13 2.93 17.95 -10.04
C VAL A 13 1.63 18.72 -10.31
N ASN A 14 0.93 18.36 -11.37
CA ASN A 14 -0.41 18.86 -11.65
C ASN A 14 -1.40 18.06 -10.78
N GLN A 15 -2.03 18.72 -9.82
CA GLN A 15 -2.94 18.11 -8.86
C GLN A 15 -4.36 18.59 -9.09
N ILE A 16 -5.27 17.67 -9.35
CA ILE A 16 -6.70 17.93 -9.58
C ILE A 16 -7.48 17.46 -8.36
N PRO A 17 -8.16 18.36 -7.63
CA PRO A 17 -9.04 17.94 -6.55
C PRO A 17 -10.31 17.32 -7.10
N VAL A 18 -10.79 16.27 -6.46
CA VAL A 18 -12.16 15.75 -6.64
C VAL A 18 -13.13 16.78 -6.08
N ASP A 19 -14.23 17.05 -6.81
CA ASP A 19 -15.32 17.91 -6.37
C ASP A 19 -16.65 17.32 -6.85
N HIS A 20 -17.33 16.64 -5.96
CA HIS A 20 -18.61 15.99 -6.24
C HIS A 20 -19.73 16.99 -6.57
N GLN A 21 -19.63 18.25 -6.10
CA GLN A 21 -20.67 19.25 -6.37
C GLN A 21 -20.73 19.65 -7.85
N VAL A 22 -19.56 19.66 -8.52
CA VAL A 22 -19.48 19.92 -9.97
C VAL A 22 -19.31 18.65 -10.80
N GLY A 23 -19.44 17.48 -10.16
CA GLY A 23 -19.33 16.16 -10.80
C GLY A 23 -17.91 15.79 -11.23
N MET A 24 -16.88 16.36 -10.61
CA MET A 24 -15.49 15.96 -10.77
C MET A 24 -15.20 14.75 -9.88
N THR A 25 -15.22 13.56 -10.48
CA THR A 25 -14.90 12.27 -9.83
C THR A 25 -13.48 11.82 -10.16
N PHE A 26 -12.99 10.78 -9.47
CA PHE A 26 -11.70 10.16 -9.81
C PHE A 26 -11.65 9.70 -11.27
N GLU A 27 -12.69 9.02 -11.75
CA GLU A 27 -12.81 8.56 -13.15
C GLU A 27 -12.74 9.73 -14.14
N ARG A 28 -13.55 10.78 -13.92
CA ARG A 28 -13.58 11.95 -14.82
C ARG A 28 -12.26 12.69 -14.82
N GLY A 29 -11.65 12.87 -13.66
CA GLY A 29 -10.33 13.47 -13.52
C GLY A 29 -9.28 12.68 -14.26
N LEU A 30 -9.24 11.35 -14.08
CA LEU A 30 -8.31 10.46 -14.78
C LEU A 30 -8.49 10.55 -16.31
N ARG A 31 -9.71 10.41 -16.80
CA ARG A 31 -9.99 10.54 -18.25
C ARG A 31 -9.58 11.89 -18.84
N SER A 32 -9.63 12.95 -18.04
CA SER A 32 -9.16 14.28 -18.46
C SER A 32 -7.65 14.33 -18.53
N ILE A 33 -6.95 13.83 -17.49
CA ILE A 33 -5.48 13.84 -17.42
C ILE A 33 -4.87 13.06 -18.59
N LEU A 34 -5.41 11.90 -18.96
CA LEU A 34 -4.92 11.08 -20.07
C LEU A 34 -4.90 11.79 -21.44
N ARG A 35 -5.59 12.91 -21.59
CA ARG A 35 -5.55 13.74 -22.82
C ARG A 35 -4.42 14.76 -22.83
N HIS A 36 -3.66 14.86 -21.74
CA HIS A 36 -2.53 15.77 -21.58
C HIS A 36 -1.18 15.09 -21.74
N ASP A 37 -1.17 13.86 -22.31
CA ASP A 37 0.02 13.08 -22.60
C ASP A 37 0.95 12.89 -21.37
N PRO A 38 0.42 12.36 -20.25
CA PRO A 38 1.23 12.13 -19.07
C PRO A 38 1.96 10.79 -19.18
N ASP A 39 3.20 10.70 -18.66
CA ASP A 39 3.88 9.41 -18.47
C ASP A 39 3.43 8.70 -17.19
N VAL A 40 3.19 9.46 -16.14
CA VAL A 40 2.83 8.95 -14.80
C VAL A 40 1.56 9.62 -14.31
N VAL A 41 0.63 8.80 -13.85
CA VAL A 41 -0.64 9.25 -13.28
C VAL A 41 -0.81 8.68 -11.88
N MET A 42 -1.29 9.50 -10.94
CA MET A 42 -1.68 9.03 -9.61
C MET A 42 -3.17 9.28 -9.37
N ILE A 43 -3.86 8.25 -8.94
CA ILE A 43 -5.25 8.30 -8.47
C ILE A 43 -5.18 8.13 -6.94
N GLY A 44 -5.70 9.09 -6.20
CA GLY A 44 -5.64 9.09 -4.73
C GLY A 44 -6.09 7.75 -4.16
N GLU A 45 -7.20 7.22 -4.66
CA GLU A 45 -7.66 5.87 -4.32
C GLU A 45 -8.61 5.29 -5.37
N ILE A 46 -8.73 3.96 -5.39
CA ILE A 46 -9.72 3.22 -6.18
C ILE A 46 -10.75 2.61 -5.21
N ARG A 47 -12.00 3.06 -5.32
CA ARG A 47 -13.12 2.58 -4.48
C ARG A 47 -14.19 1.84 -5.27
N ASP A 48 -14.30 2.07 -6.56
CA ASP A 48 -15.37 1.60 -7.43
C ASP A 48 -14.85 1.01 -8.74
N LEU A 49 -15.73 0.31 -9.43
CA LEU A 49 -15.42 -0.36 -10.69
C LEU A 49 -15.03 0.63 -11.80
N GLU A 50 -15.70 1.77 -11.90
CA GLU A 50 -15.48 2.75 -12.96
C GLU A 50 -14.07 3.33 -12.88
N THR A 51 -13.64 3.70 -11.67
CA THR A 51 -12.28 4.17 -11.41
C THR A 51 -11.24 3.06 -11.67
N ALA A 52 -11.51 1.83 -11.21
CA ALA A 52 -10.64 0.69 -11.44
C ALA A 52 -10.47 0.37 -12.94
N GLN A 53 -11.55 0.36 -13.71
CA GLN A 53 -11.51 0.16 -15.16
C GLN A 53 -10.72 1.26 -15.88
N ALA A 54 -10.92 2.51 -15.48
CA ALA A 54 -10.17 3.63 -16.06
C ALA A 54 -8.66 3.54 -15.76
N ALA A 55 -8.29 3.10 -14.55
CA ALA A 55 -6.90 2.88 -14.15
C ALA A 55 -6.24 1.74 -14.97
N VAL A 56 -6.92 0.61 -15.09
CA VAL A 56 -6.48 -0.53 -15.92
C VAL A 56 -6.33 -0.11 -17.37
N GLN A 57 -7.31 0.62 -17.93
CA GLN A 57 -7.24 1.09 -19.32
C GLN A 57 -6.05 2.05 -19.54
N ALA A 58 -5.76 2.93 -18.59
CA ALA A 58 -4.60 3.81 -18.65
C ALA A 58 -3.29 2.99 -18.63
N SER A 59 -3.20 1.97 -17.77
CA SER A 59 -2.04 1.08 -17.72
C SER A 59 -1.84 0.31 -19.03
N LEU A 60 -2.91 -0.23 -19.64
CA LEU A 60 -2.85 -0.92 -20.93
C LEU A 60 -2.40 -0.01 -22.08
N THR A 61 -2.61 1.29 -21.96
CA THR A 61 -2.17 2.27 -22.97
C THR A 61 -0.78 2.86 -22.69
N GLY A 62 -0.02 2.28 -21.75
CA GLY A 62 1.40 2.56 -21.54
C GLY A 62 1.71 3.56 -20.42
N HIS A 63 0.72 4.00 -19.66
CA HIS A 63 0.94 4.92 -18.55
C HIS A 63 1.35 4.16 -17.28
N LEU A 64 2.26 4.72 -16.49
CA LEU A 64 2.48 4.26 -15.13
C LEU A 64 1.37 4.82 -14.22
N VAL A 65 0.52 3.95 -13.69
CA VAL A 65 -0.59 4.32 -12.82
C VAL A 65 -0.25 3.96 -11.38
N LEU A 66 -0.24 4.96 -10.51
CA LEU A 66 -0.09 4.81 -9.06
C LEU A 66 -1.44 5.03 -8.39
N SER A 67 -1.80 4.19 -7.43
CA SER A 67 -3.04 4.37 -6.67
C SER A 67 -2.96 3.73 -5.29
N THR A 68 -3.99 3.95 -4.47
CA THR A 68 -4.16 3.24 -3.22
C THR A 68 -5.43 2.38 -3.23
N LEU A 69 -5.40 1.31 -2.47
CA LEU A 69 -6.51 0.40 -2.22
C LEU A 69 -6.68 0.19 -0.72
N HIS A 70 -7.91 0.03 -0.27
CA HIS A 70 -8.20 -0.33 1.11
C HIS A 70 -8.08 -1.85 1.28
N THR A 71 -6.85 -2.34 1.46
CA THR A 71 -6.51 -3.73 1.77
C THR A 71 -5.66 -3.82 3.02
N ASN A 72 -5.66 -4.98 3.68
CA ASN A 72 -4.90 -5.17 4.92
C ASN A 72 -3.43 -5.50 4.67
N ASP A 73 -3.12 -6.08 3.54
CA ASP A 73 -1.81 -6.57 3.11
C ASP A 73 -1.62 -6.35 1.60
N ALA A 74 -0.40 -6.58 1.11
CA ALA A 74 -0.07 -6.38 -0.30
C ALA A 74 -0.71 -7.44 -1.20
N CYS A 75 -0.72 -8.70 -0.77
CA CYS A 75 -1.22 -9.82 -1.56
C CYS A 75 -2.75 -9.82 -1.73
N SER A 76 -3.47 -9.05 -0.91
CA SER A 76 -4.92 -8.87 -1.04
C SER A 76 -5.33 -7.84 -2.10
N ALA A 77 -4.41 -7.03 -2.63
CA ALA A 77 -4.73 -6.00 -3.60
C ALA A 77 -5.30 -6.56 -4.93
N PRO A 78 -4.73 -7.63 -5.53
CA PRO A 78 -5.30 -8.26 -6.72
C PRO A 78 -6.73 -8.75 -6.50
N MET A 79 -6.98 -9.42 -5.37
CA MET A 79 -8.31 -9.91 -5.03
C MET A 79 -9.32 -8.76 -4.91
N ARG A 80 -8.91 -7.66 -4.28
CA ARG A 80 -9.76 -6.47 -4.15
C ARG A 80 -10.16 -5.87 -5.50
N LEU A 81 -9.23 -5.82 -6.46
CA LEU A 81 -9.54 -5.39 -7.82
C LEU A 81 -10.53 -6.34 -8.52
N MET A 82 -10.34 -7.65 -8.36
CA MET A 82 -11.26 -8.65 -8.89
C MET A 82 -12.65 -8.59 -8.24
N ASP A 83 -12.73 -8.33 -6.93
CA ASP A 83 -14.00 -8.15 -6.20
C ASP A 83 -14.77 -6.91 -6.67
N MET A 84 -14.06 -5.87 -7.10
CA MET A 84 -14.66 -4.70 -7.74
C MET A 84 -15.16 -4.97 -9.16
N GLY A 85 -14.83 -6.12 -9.75
CA GLY A 85 -15.29 -6.54 -11.07
C GLY A 85 -14.25 -6.45 -12.19
N ILE A 86 -12.96 -6.26 -11.86
CA ILE A 86 -11.89 -6.34 -12.86
C ILE A 86 -11.58 -7.81 -13.16
N GLU A 87 -11.50 -8.15 -14.44
CA GLU A 87 -11.19 -9.52 -14.86
C GLU A 87 -9.77 -9.93 -14.45
N PRO A 88 -9.54 -11.18 -13.98
CA PRO A 88 -8.26 -11.64 -13.48
C PRO A 88 -7.09 -11.43 -14.44
N TYR A 89 -7.30 -11.69 -15.75
CA TYR A 89 -6.26 -11.51 -16.75
C TYR A 89 -5.85 -10.05 -16.94
N LEU A 90 -6.75 -9.09 -16.66
CA LEU A 90 -6.42 -7.67 -16.67
C LEU A 90 -5.60 -7.30 -15.45
N VAL A 91 -5.96 -7.82 -14.26
CA VAL A 91 -5.19 -7.60 -13.05
C VAL A 91 -3.78 -8.15 -13.21
N SER A 92 -3.62 -9.41 -13.64
CA SER A 92 -2.31 -10.04 -13.81
C SER A 92 -1.43 -9.37 -14.87
N SER A 93 -2.04 -8.76 -15.90
CA SER A 93 -1.27 -8.10 -16.98
C SER A 93 -0.95 -6.63 -16.71
N THR A 94 -1.63 -5.96 -15.78
CA THR A 94 -1.48 -4.52 -15.55
C THR A 94 -0.92 -4.16 -14.17
N LEU A 95 -1.10 -5.02 -13.16
CA LEU A 95 -0.53 -4.80 -11.85
C LEU A 95 0.96 -5.17 -11.86
N ILE A 96 1.83 -4.21 -11.54
CA ILE A 96 3.28 -4.42 -11.49
C ILE A 96 3.72 -4.79 -10.09
N ALA A 97 3.16 -4.10 -9.09
CA ALA A 97 3.50 -4.31 -7.69
C ALA A 97 2.36 -3.83 -6.79
N SER A 98 2.32 -4.37 -5.59
CA SER A 98 1.48 -3.90 -4.50
C SER A 98 2.33 -3.77 -3.24
N MET A 99 2.13 -2.69 -2.49
CA MET A 99 2.85 -2.45 -1.24
C MET A 99 1.87 -2.09 -0.13
N ALA A 100 1.92 -2.84 0.97
CA ALA A 100 1.23 -2.48 2.19
C ALA A 100 2.18 -1.82 3.19
N GLN A 101 1.65 -0.86 3.96
CA GLN A 101 2.40 -0.13 4.97
C GLN A 101 1.67 -0.18 6.31
N ARG A 102 2.44 -0.37 7.39
CA ARG A 102 1.97 -0.19 8.76
C ARG A 102 2.92 0.75 9.51
N LEU A 103 2.35 1.70 10.24
CA LEU A 103 3.13 2.57 11.12
C LEU A 103 3.22 1.95 12.51
N VAL A 104 4.44 1.62 12.92
CA VAL A 104 4.74 1.14 14.26
C VAL A 104 5.36 2.24 15.09
N ARG A 105 5.07 2.26 16.39
CA ARG A 105 5.69 3.21 17.34
C ARG A 105 7.14 2.82 17.57
N LYS A 106 8.06 3.80 17.54
CA LYS A 106 9.46 3.60 17.91
C LYS A 106 9.62 3.69 19.41
N LEU A 107 10.39 2.77 19.98
CA LEU A 107 10.79 2.87 21.39
C LEU A 107 11.56 4.18 21.66
N CYS A 108 11.33 4.78 22.80
CA CYS A 108 12.10 5.94 23.24
C CYS A 108 13.55 5.51 23.54
N ASN A 109 14.51 6.14 22.88
CA ASN A 109 15.91 5.79 23.05
C ASN A 109 16.45 6.09 24.45
N GLU A 110 15.83 7.02 25.18
CA GLU A 110 16.27 7.44 26.51
C GLU A 110 15.81 6.50 27.63
N CYS A 111 14.73 5.74 27.41
CA CYS A 111 14.17 4.89 28.46
C CYS A 111 13.90 3.45 28.04
N LYS A 112 14.20 3.06 26.80
CA LYS A 112 14.07 1.65 26.43
C LYS A 112 15.03 0.78 27.22
N GLU A 113 14.57 -0.33 27.74
CA GLU A 113 15.36 -1.31 28.47
C GLU A 113 15.50 -2.61 27.71
N ALA A 114 16.72 -3.13 27.66
CA ALA A 114 16.95 -4.47 27.13
C ALA A 114 16.31 -5.51 28.06
N TYR A 115 15.71 -6.54 27.49
CA TYR A 115 15.16 -7.66 28.24
C TYR A 115 15.45 -8.99 27.55
N GLU A 116 15.48 -10.05 28.32
CA GLU A 116 15.57 -11.42 27.80
C GLU A 116 14.14 -11.93 27.56
N PRO A 117 13.76 -12.19 26.28
CA PRO A 117 12.42 -12.66 26.00
C PRO A 117 12.24 -14.11 26.43
N ASN A 118 11.03 -14.47 26.84
CA ASN A 118 10.67 -15.87 27.01
C ASN A 118 10.60 -16.55 25.62
N PRO A 119 11.43 -17.57 25.34
CA PRO A 119 11.46 -18.22 24.03
C PRO A 119 10.07 -18.74 23.56
N LYS A 120 9.20 -19.09 24.51
CA LYS A 120 7.84 -19.60 24.20
C LYS A 120 6.87 -18.51 23.71
N THR A 121 7.22 -17.24 23.88
CA THR A 121 6.37 -16.10 23.47
C THR A 121 6.86 -15.41 22.21
N LEU A 122 8.00 -15.85 21.68
CA LEU A 122 8.52 -15.33 20.42
C LEU A 122 7.87 -16.05 19.23
N PRO A 123 7.67 -15.34 18.12
CA PRO A 123 7.31 -15.97 16.86
C PRO A 123 8.33 -17.05 16.47
N ALA A 124 7.86 -18.15 15.90
CA ALA A 124 8.72 -19.29 15.59
C ALA A 124 9.79 -19.00 14.51
N ASP A 125 9.50 -18.01 13.68
CA ASP A 125 10.35 -17.51 12.59
C ASP A 125 11.33 -16.41 13.04
N LEU A 126 11.22 -15.92 14.27
CA LEU A 126 12.14 -14.91 14.79
C LEU A 126 13.46 -15.55 15.25
N ILE A 127 14.47 -15.42 14.42
CA ILE A 127 15.83 -15.85 14.73
C ILE A 127 16.61 -14.64 15.23
N LEU A 128 16.97 -14.64 16.51
CA LEU A 128 17.85 -13.61 17.09
C LEU A 128 19.30 -14.11 17.06
N SER A 129 20.20 -13.27 16.56
CA SER A 129 21.63 -13.54 16.68
C SER A 129 22.09 -13.34 18.15
N PRO A 130 23.20 -13.97 18.60
CA PRO A 130 23.67 -13.88 19.99
C PRO A 130 23.97 -12.44 20.48
N SER A 131 24.22 -11.52 19.54
CA SER A 131 24.49 -10.10 19.84
C SER A 131 23.24 -9.24 19.83
N GLU A 132 22.11 -9.72 19.32
CA GLU A 132 20.86 -8.97 19.27
C GLU A 132 20.12 -9.04 20.58
N ARG A 133 19.56 -7.90 20.97
CA ARG A 133 18.75 -7.75 22.19
C ARG A 133 17.40 -7.17 21.85
N LEU A 134 16.37 -7.69 22.47
CA LEU A 134 15.06 -7.07 22.45
C LEU A 134 14.93 -6.00 23.50
N TYR A 135 14.13 -4.98 23.23
CA TYR A 135 13.91 -3.87 24.11
C TYR A 135 12.41 -3.71 24.38
N ARG A 136 12.10 -3.25 25.59
CA ARG A 136 10.73 -2.90 26.01
C ARG A 136 10.60 -1.41 26.28
N ALA A 137 9.38 -0.91 26.14
CA ALA A 137 9.03 0.45 26.56
C ALA A 137 8.94 0.55 28.07
N VAL A 138 9.50 1.63 28.65
CA VAL A 138 9.42 1.92 30.07
C VAL A 138 8.61 3.19 30.31
N GLY A 139 9.11 4.34 29.89
CA GLY A 139 8.54 5.64 30.11
C GLY A 139 9.54 6.61 30.77
N CYS A 140 9.58 7.84 30.31
CA CYS A 140 10.34 8.93 30.89
C CYS A 140 9.74 10.27 30.46
N ASP A 141 10.25 11.38 31.00
CA ASP A 141 9.75 12.71 30.66
C ASP A 141 9.91 13.07 29.18
N ALA A 142 11.01 12.62 28.53
CA ALA A 142 11.26 12.87 27.12
C ALA A 142 10.21 12.23 26.18
N CYS A 143 9.55 11.16 26.59
CA CYS A 143 8.46 10.50 25.87
C CYS A 143 7.09 10.69 26.52
N ARG A 144 6.97 11.57 27.51
CA ARG A 144 5.75 11.81 28.29
C ARG A 144 5.18 10.53 28.91
N GLN A 145 6.06 9.73 29.51
CA GLN A 145 5.74 8.46 30.18
C GLN A 145 5.15 7.36 29.27
N THR A 146 5.16 7.54 27.96
CA THR A 146 4.59 6.55 27.02
C THR A 146 5.55 5.41 26.68
N GLY A 147 6.87 5.60 26.86
CA GLY A 147 7.90 4.67 26.41
C GLY A 147 8.17 4.69 24.90
N TYR A 148 7.46 5.54 24.13
CA TYR A 148 7.57 5.62 22.68
C TYR A 148 7.80 7.06 22.21
N LYS A 149 8.61 7.24 21.15
CA LYS A 149 8.89 8.54 20.54
C LYS A 149 9.07 8.40 19.03
N GLY A 150 8.11 8.93 18.27
CA GLY A 150 8.05 8.83 16.81
C GLY A 150 7.47 7.50 16.31
N ARG A 151 7.43 7.37 15.00
CA ARG A 151 6.90 6.20 14.27
C ARG A 151 7.88 5.78 13.19
N SER A 152 7.79 4.53 12.75
CA SER A 152 8.50 3.98 11.59
C SER A 152 7.54 3.18 10.74
N GLY A 153 7.73 3.19 9.43
CA GLY A 153 7.01 2.30 8.54
C GLY A 153 7.62 0.90 8.58
N VAL A 154 6.76 -0.11 8.55
CA VAL A 154 7.08 -1.47 8.13
C VAL A 154 6.29 -1.74 6.86
N TYR A 155 6.88 -2.45 5.93
CA TYR A 155 6.37 -2.59 4.59
C TYR A 155 6.33 -4.05 4.19
N GLU A 156 5.30 -4.40 3.47
CA GLU A 156 5.16 -5.64 2.73
C GLU A 156 5.12 -5.28 1.25
N LEU A 157 5.90 -5.96 0.42
CA LEU A 157 5.98 -5.71 -1.01
C LEU A 157 5.72 -7.00 -1.76
N MET A 158 4.71 -7.00 -2.61
CA MET A 158 4.45 -8.04 -3.59
C MET A 158 4.84 -7.49 -4.97
N LEU A 159 5.73 -8.18 -5.66
CA LEU A 159 6.06 -7.90 -7.06
C LEU A 159 5.32 -8.92 -7.93
N MET A 160 4.77 -8.47 -9.04
CA MET A 160 4.13 -9.37 -9.98
C MET A 160 5.19 -10.14 -10.76
N ASP A 161 5.15 -11.45 -10.68
CA ASP A 161 5.91 -12.37 -11.50
C ASP A 161 4.99 -13.38 -12.22
N GLU A 162 5.55 -14.34 -12.91
CA GLU A 162 4.79 -15.32 -13.68
C GLU A 162 3.96 -16.24 -12.79
N ASP A 163 4.49 -16.66 -11.65
CA ASP A 163 3.82 -17.56 -10.71
C ASP A 163 2.63 -16.87 -10.04
N ILE A 164 2.83 -15.65 -9.55
CA ILE A 164 1.76 -14.82 -8.95
C ILE A 164 0.70 -14.49 -10.01
N ALA A 165 1.10 -14.16 -11.24
CA ALA A 165 0.17 -13.86 -12.33
C ALA A 165 -0.70 -15.07 -12.68
N GLU A 166 -0.15 -16.30 -12.65
CA GLU A 166 -0.90 -17.54 -12.85
C GLU A 166 -1.92 -17.77 -11.72
N LEU A 167 -1.51 -17.60 -10.46
CA LEU A 167 -2.38 -17.73 -9.30
C LEU A 167 -3.57 -16.76 -9.37
N ILE A 168 -3.31 -15.49 -9.73
CA ILE A 168 -4.36 -14.47 -9.89
C ILE A 168 -5.30 -14.85 -11.05
N THR A 169 -4.76 -15.26 -12.18
CA THR A 169 -5.57 -15.63 -13.36
C THR A 169 -6.51 -16.78 -13.04
N HIS A 170 -6.08 -17.73 -12.19
CA HIS A 170 -6.89 -18.86 -11.75
C HIS A 170 -7.74 -18.56 -10.50
N ARG A 171 -7.80 -17.31 -10.05
CA ARG A 171 -8.54 -16.85 -8.86
C ARG A 171 -8.17 -17.66 -7.61
N LYS A 172 -6.89 -17.96 -7.44
CA LYS A 172 -6.41 -18.66 -6.26
C LYS A 172 -6.54 -17.78 -5.00
N PRO A 173 -6.76 -18.36 -3.83
CA PRO A 173 -6.92 -17.59 -2.60
C PRO A 173 -5.62 -16.88 -2.19
N THR A 174 -5.75 -15.77 -1.48
CA THR A 174 -4.64 -14.89 -1.10
C THR A 174 -3.50 -15.63 -0.38
N TYR A 175 -3.80 -16.68 0.40
CA TYR A 175 -2.75 -17.41 1.11
C TYR A 175 -1.78 -18.15 0.17
N GLU A 176 -2.25 -18.62 -1.00
CA GLU A 176 -1.37 -19.22 -2.01
C GLU A 176 -0.45 -18.15 -2.64
N ILE A 177 -0.94 -16.92 -2.78
CA ILE A 177 -0.13 -15.78 -3.28
C ILE A 177 0.94 -15.37 -2.25
N VAL A 178 0.65 -15.49 -0.95
CA VAL A 178 1.62 -15.19 0.12
C VAL A 178 2.72 -16.23 0.21
N GLU A 179 2.44 -17.48 -0.16
CA GLU A 179 3.40 -18.59 -0.12
C GLU A 179 4.28 -18.65 -1.39
N ALA A 180 3.88 -18.01 -2.47
CA ALA A 180 4.62 -17.95 -3.74
C ALA A 180 5.75 -16.92 -3.68
#